data_719cb47f5b7fd02d2b4f0a1c1c4a8fcb
#
_entry.id   719cb47f5b7fd02d2b4f0a1c1c4a8fcb
#
_cell.length_a   1.000
_cell.length_b   1.000
_cell.length_c   1.000
_cell.angle_alpha   90.00
_cell.angle_beta   90.00
_cell.angle_gamma   90.00
#
_symmetry.space_group_name_H-M   'P 1'
#
loop_
_entity.id
_entity.type
_entity.pdbx_description
1 polymer ?
#
loop_
_entity_poly.entity_id
_entity_poly.type
_entity_poly.pdbx_seq_one_letter_code
_entity_poly.pdbx_strand_id
1 'polypeptide(L)'
;MNGCVIRPIAPGDDAAMASVIRTVMPEFGAVGSGFAISDPEVDWMSRAYAEPRHAYFVVEREGEVIGGAGVAPLAGENGDTCELRKMYFLPDARGIGAGAAMMASCLDAARRIGFRQCYLETLTGMDAAMRLYERSGFHRIDGPMGATGHGGCNTFYLLEL
;
A
#
# COMPACT_ATOMS: atom_id res chain seq x y z
N MET A 1 -14.38 10.41 -7.54
CA MET A 1 -13.53 9.54 -8.41
C MET A 1 -14.00 9.53 -9.88
N ASN A 2 -14.43 10.63 -10.39
CA ASN A 2 -14.90 10.68 -11.78
C ASN A 2 -13.82 10.20 -12.77
N GLY A 3 -14.16 9.21 -13.59
CA GLY A 3 -13.26 8.65 -14.60
C GLY A 3 -12.14 7.73 -14.09
N CYS A 4 -12.12 7.41 -12.80
CA CYS A 4 -11.14 6.47 -12.23
C CYS A 4 -11.78 5.11 -11.96
N VAL A 5 -11.00 4.06 -12.19
CA VAL A 5 -11.37 2.66 -11.90
C VAL A 5 -10.32 2.05 -11.01
N ILE A 6 -10.75 1.34 -9.95
CA ILE A 6 -9.87 0.50 -9.15
C ILE A 6 -10.07 -0.95 -9.60
N ARG A 7 -8.98 -1.61 -9.91
CA ARG A 7 -8.97 -2.99 -10.38
C ARG A 7 -7.71 -3.72 -9.91
N PRO A 8 -7.72 -5.07 -9.88
CA PRO A 8 -6.49 -5.82 -9.63
C PRO A 8 -5.38 -5.48 -10.62
N ILE A 9 -4.14 -5.49 -10.14
CA ILE A 9 -2.96 -5.29 -11.00
C ILE A 9 -2.84 -6.41 -12.04
N ALA A 10 -2.41 -6.06 -13.24
CA ALA A 10 -2.11 -6.99 -14.32
C ALA A 10 -0.65 -6.85 -14.77
N PRO A 11 -0.06 -7.85 -15.47
CA PRO A 11 1.33 -7.77 -15.92
C PRO A 11 1.68 -6.52 -16.73
N GLY A 12 0.73 -6.01 -17.53
CA GLY A 12 0.91 -4.79 -18.29
C GLY A 12 1.02 -3.51 -17.48
N ASP A 13 0.71 -3.57 -16.17
CA ASP A 13 0.77 -2.41 -15.26
C ASP A 13 2.13 -2.27 -14.55
N ASP A 14 2.98 -3.29 -14.60
CA ASP A 14 4.19 -3.36 -13.77
C ASP A 14 5.12 -2.15 -13.98
N ALA A 15 5.38 -1.77 -15.23
CA ALA A 15 6.25 -0.63 -15.52
C ALA A 15 5.64 0.70 -15.04
N ALA A 16 4.33 0.89 -15.23
CA ALA A 16 3.63 2.09 -14.78
C ALA A 16 3.60 2.19 -13.26
N MET A 17 3.31 1.08 -12.56
CA MET A 17 3.30 1.09 -11.09
C MET A 17 4.69 1.30 -10.51
N ALA A 18 5.74 0.72 -11.08
CA ALA A 18 7.12 1.01 -10.70
C ALA A 18 7.45 2.50 -10.85
N SER A 19 7.00 3.12 -11.92
CA SER A 19 7.15 4.56 -12.16
C SER A 19 6.44 5.39 -11.09
N VAL A 20 5.22 5.02 -10.70
CA VAL A 20 4.48 5.68 -9.61
C VAL A 20 5.27 5.63 -8.30
N ILE A 21 5.75 4.45 -7.91
CA ILE A 21 6.51 4.27 -6.67
C ILE A 21 7.77 5.13 -6.68
N ARG A 22 8.54 5.10 -7.76
CA ARG A 22 9.80 5.85 -7.91
C ARG A 22 9.61 7.36 -8.02
N THR A 23 8.43 7.80 -8.44
CA THR A 23 8.06 9.22 -8.48
C THR A 23 7.62 9.74 -7.13
N VAL A 24 6.79 8.97 -6.41
CA VAL A 24 6.12 9.43 -5.19
C VAL A 24 7.02 9.31 -3.95
N MET A 25 7.71 8.20 -3.77
CA MET A 25 8.49 7.98 -2.54
C MET A 25 9.56 9.05 -2.29
N PRO A 26 10.32 9.54 -3.30
CA PRO A 26 11.28 10.62 -3.08
C PRO A 26 10.68 11.94 -2.59
N GLU A 27 9.39 12.22 -2.89
CA GLU A 27 8.70 13.42 -2.39
C GLU A 27 8.69 13.47 -0.85
N PHE A 28 8.74 12.32 -0.19
CA PHE A 28 8.71 12.18 1.26
C PHE A 28 10.06 11.77 1.85
N GLY A 29 11.14 11.80 1.06
CA GLY A 29 12.47 11.40 1.48
C GLY A 29 12.66 9.89 1.65
N ALA A 30 11.71 9.09 1.20
CA ALA A 30 11.70 7.63 1.35
C ALA A 30 12.52 6.95 0.23
N VAL A 31 13.84 7.15 0.24
CA VAL A 31 14.78 6.62 -0.76
C VAL A 31 15.86 5.77 -0.10
N GLY A 32 16.38 4.80 -0.85
CA GLY A 32 17.45 3.92 -0.41
C GLY A 32 17.00 2.69 0.38
N SER A 33 17.95 1.97 0.95
CA SER A 33 17.69 0.79 1.77
C SER A 33 16.86 1.15 3.01
N GLY A 34 15.98 0.27 3.44
CA GLY A 34 15.05 0.50 4.55
C GLY A 34 13.71 1.10 4.13
N PHE A 35 13.49 1.33 2.82
CA PHE A 35 12.21 1.78 2.25
C PHE A 35 11.76 0.89 1.09
N ALA A 36 10.46 0.85 0.87
CA ALA A 36 9.83 0.00 -0.15
C ALA A 36 10.31 0.28 -1.59
N ILE A 37 10.82 1.47 -1.87
CA ILE A 37 11.38 1.81 -3.20
C ILE A 37 12.55 0.90 -3.58
N SER A 38 13.26 0.35 -2.60
CA SER A 38 14.40 -0.56 -2.80
C SER A 38 14.01 -2.04 -2.83
N ASP A 39 12.74 -2.37 -2.64
CA ASP A 39 12.27 -3.75 -2.72
C ASP A 39 12.45 -4.29 -4.14
N PRO A 40 12.99 -5.51 -4.31
CA PRO A 40 13.18 -6.09 -5.65
C PRO A 40 11.90 -6.20 -6.46
N GLU A 41 10.76 -6.40 -5.79
CA GLU A 41 9.45 -6.60 -6.42
C GLU A 41 8.88 -5.37 -7.13
N VAL A 42 9.44 -4.18 -6.94
CA VAL A 42 8.94 -2.94 -7.54
C VAL A 42 8.79 -3.04 -9.08
N ASP A 43 9.65 -3.80 -9.73
CA ASP A 43 9.61 -3.97 -11.20
C ASP A 43 8.69 -5.11 -11.67
N TRP A 44 8.16 -5.93 -10.76
CA TRP A 44 7.33 -7.10 -11.09
C TRP A 44 6.18 -7.32 -10.09
N MET A 45 5.49 -6.23 -9.77
CA MET A 45 4.43 -6.20 -8.76
C MET A 45 3.30 -7.17 -9.05
N SER A 46 2.87 -7.32 -10.31
CA SER A 46 1.80 -8.25 -10.67
C SER A 46 2.13 -9.69 -10.30
N ARG A 47 3.38 -10.09 -10.49
CA ARG A 47 3.87 -11.42 -10.12
C ARG A 47 4.02 -11.56 -8.60
N ALA A 48 4.58 -10.56 -7.94
CA ALA A 48 4.79 -10.60 -6.49
C ALA A 48 3.47 -10.77 -5.73
N TYR A 49 2.41 -10.11 -6.20
CA TYR A 49 1.10 -10.15 -5.55
C TYR A 49 0.12 -11.16 -6.17
N ALA A 50 0.58 -12.04 -7.06
CA ALA A 50 -0.15 -13.21 -7.51
C ALA A 50 -0.01 -14.41 -6.54
N GLU A 51 0.89 -14.33 -5.59
CA GLU A 51 1.08 -15.36 -4.54
C GLU A 51 -0.17 -15.53 -3.68
N PRO A 52 -0.39 -16.72 -3.08
CA PRO A 52 -1.51 -16.92 -2.17
C PRO A 52 -1.54 -15.89 -1.04
N ARG A 53 -2.74 -15.45 -0.68
CA ARG A 53 -3.00 -14.47 0.38
C ARG A 53 -2.43 -13.07 0.11
N HIS A 54 -2.08 -12.77 -1.15
CA HIS A 54 -1.67 -11.46 -1.61
C HIS A 54 -2.76 -10.84 -2.48
N ALA A 55 -2.86 -9.52 -2.48
CA ALA A 55 -3.68 -8.77 -3.43
C ALA A 55 -3.06 -7.39 -3.64
N TYR A 56 -3.02 -6.93 -4.88
CA TYR A 56 -2.61 -5.58 -5.22
C TYR A 56 -3.59 -4.97 -6.21
N PHE A 57 -3.95 -3.73 -5.98
CA PHE A 57 -4.87 -2.99 -6.84
C PHE A 57 -4.18 -1.76 -7.41
N VAL A 58 -4.59 -1.39 -8.60
CA VAL A 58 -4.19 -0.13 -9.23
C VAL A 58 -5.42 0.76 -9.42
N VAL A 59 -5.21 2.06 -9.40
CA VAL A 59 -6.19 3.03 -9.86
C VAL A 59 -5.78 3.53 -11.23
N GLU A 60 -6.70 3.38 -12.17
CA GLU A 60 -6.54 3.76 -13.56
C GLU A 60 -7.47 4.93 -13.89
N ARG A 61 -6.96 5.88 -14.65
CA ARG A 61 -7.73 6.97 -15.23
C ARG A 61 -7.32 7.14 -16.69
N GLU A 62 -8.30 7.08 -17.60
CA GLU A 62 -8.09 7.24 -19.05
C GLU A 62 -7.02 6.28 -19.62
N GLY A 63 -6.95 5.06 -19.07
CA GLY A 63 -5.98 4.05 -19.50
C GLY A 63 -4.60 4.15 -18.83
N GLU A 64 -4.39 5.13 -17.95
CA GLU A 64 -3.11 5.30 -17.25
C GLU A 64 -3.22 4.91 -15.77
N VAL A 65 -2.24 4.14 -15.28
CA VAL A 65 -2.11 3.81 -13.86
C VAL A 65 -1.54 5.03 -13.13
N ILE A 66 -2.30 5.53 -12.16
CA ILE A 66 -1.96 6.75 -11.40
C ILE A 66 -1.77 6.48 -9.90
N GLY A 67 -1.88 5.24 -9.47
CA GLY A 67 -1.65 4.84 -8.08
C GLY A 67 -1.93 3.37 -7.84
N GLY A 68 -1.64 2.92 -6.65
CA GLY A 68 -1.91 1.54 -6.24
C GLY A 68 -1.73 1.32 -4.75
N ALA A 69 -2.20 0.17 -4.29
CA ALA A 69 -1.98 -0.35 -2.94
C ALA A 69 -2.31 -1.83 -2.89
N GLY A 70 -1.77 -2.54 -1.92
CA GLY A 70 -2.06 -3.95 -1.73
C GLY A 70 -1.91 -4.43 -0.30
N VAL A 71 -2.25 -5.69 -0.11
CA VAL A 71 -2.10 -6.41 1.16
C VAL A 71 -1.39 -7.72 0.94
N ALA A 72 -0.60 -8.11 1.93
CA ALA A 72 0.11 -9.38 1.95
C ALA A 72 0.30 -9.83 3.39
N PRO A 73 0.59 -11.13 3.65
CA PRO A 73 0.92 -11.57 4.99
C PRO A 73 2.07 -10.75 5.57
N LEU A 74 1.94 -10.30 6.83
CA LEU A 74 3.04 -9.61 7.51
C LEU A 74 4.15 -10.62 7.80
N ALA A 75 5.33 -10.39 7.23
CA ALA A 75 6.49 -11.24 7.46
C ALA A 75 6.88 -11.27 8.95
N GLY A 76 7.25 -12.43 9.46
CA GLY A 76 7.64 -12.61 10.86
C GLY A 76 6.49 -12.75 11.86
N GLU A 77 5.25 -12.81 11.38
CA GLU A 77 4.04 -13.01 12.19
C GLU A 77 3.35 -14.35 11.87
N ASN A 78 2.34 -14.70 12.64
CA ASN A 78 1.68 -16.01 12.63
C ASN A 78 0.67 -16.24 11.47
N GLY A 79 0.54 -15.30 10.53
CA GLY A 79 -0.39 -15.41 9.41
C GLY A 79 -1.78 -14.82 9.64
N ASP A 80 -2.10 -14.33 10.83
CA ASP A 80 -3.37 -13.65 11.13
C ASP A 80 -3.35 -12.17 10.76
N THR A 81 -2.18 -11.59 10.62
CA THR A 81 -1.97 -10.18 10.34
C THR A 81 -1.47 -10.00 8.90
N CYS A 82 -2.13 -9.12 8.15
CA CYS A 82 -1.61 -8.64 6.88
C CYS A 82 -0.92 -7.29 7.04
N GLU A 83 -0.13 -6.94 6.04
CA GLU A 83 0.47 -5.61 5.90
C GLU A 83 -0.15 -4.89 4.70
N LEU A 84 -0.63 -3.67 4.90
CA LEU A 84 -0.97 -2.75 3.81
C LEU A 84 0.34 -2.22 3.23
N ARG A 85 0.56 -2.45 1.93
CA ARG A 85 1.83 -2.19 1.27
C ARG A 85 1.69 -1.26 0.08
N LYS A 86 2.73 -0.45 -0.11
CA LYS A 86 2.98 0.31 -1.34
C LYS A 86 1.75 1.09 -1.81
N MET A 87 1.13 1.80 -0.87
CA MET A 87 -0.01 2.68 -1.13
C MET A 87 0.50 4.07 -1.55
N TYR A 88 0.60 4.26 -2.85
CA TYR A 88 1.12 5.50 -3.45
C TYR A 88 0.24 5.99 -4.59
N PHE A 89 0.11 7.30 -4.68
CA PHE A 89 -0.69 7.97 -5.70
C PHE A 89 0.09 9.14 -6.28
N LEU A 90 0.07 9.27 -7.60
CA LEU A 90 0.54 10.48 -8.27
C LEU A 90 -0.28 11.70 -7.81
N PRO A 91 0.27 12.93 -7.88
CA PRO A 91 -0.44 14.13 -7.44
C PRO A 91 -1.85 14.24 -8.01
N ASP A 92 -2.05 13.91 -9.28
CA ASP A 92 -3.35 13.97 -9.97
C ASP A 92 -4.40 12.99 -9.42
N ALA A 93 -3.97 11.98 -8.71
CA ALA A 93 -4.86 11.00 -8.06
C ALA A 93 -5.23 11.40 -6.63
N ARG A 94 -4.66 12.47 -6.10
CA ARG A 94 -4.89 12.93 -4.72
C ARG A 94 -6.09 13.88 -4.65
N GLY A 95 -6.81 13.84 -3.53
CA GLY A 95 -7.94 14.74 -3.29
C GLY A 95 -9.22 14.44 -4.06
N ILE A 96 -9.29 13.30 -4.76
CA ILE A 96 -10.45 12.87 -5.55
C ILE A 96 -11.19 11.66 -4.96
N GLY A 97 -10.82 11.24 -3.75
CA GLY A 97 -11.40 10.07 -3.09
C GLY A 97 -10.77 8.73 -3.46
N ALA A 98 -9.73 8.72 -4.30
CA ALA A 98 -9.07 7.48 -4.73
C ALA A 98 -8.43 6.73 -3.55
N GLY A 99 -7.84 7.45 -2.60
CA GLY A 99 -7.23 6.85 -1.42
C GLY A 99 -8.23 6.10 -0.55
N ALA A 100 -9.39 6.70 -0.27
CA ALA A 100 -10.45 6.06 0.52
C ALA A 100 -11.02 4.82 -0.19
N ALA A 101 -11.28 4.92 -1.50
CA ALA A 101 -11.78 3.79 -2.28
C ALA A 101 -10.74 2.66 -2.37
N MET A 102 -9.47 2.99 -2.55
CA MET A 102 -8.37 2.03 -2.56
C MET A 102 -8.23 1.32 -1.21
N MET A 103 -8.31 2.08 -0.11
CA MET A 103 -8.29 1.52 1.24
C MET A 103 -9.43 0.53 1.43
N ALA A 104 -10.64 0.88 1.02
CA ALA A 104 -11.79 -0.03 1.10
C ALA A 104 -11.53 -1.34 0.32
N SER A 105 -11.00 -1.24 -0.89
CA SER A 105 -10.66 -2.42 -1.71
C SER A 105 -9.63 -3.33 -1.04
N CYS A 106 -8.59 -2.74 -0.45
CA CYS A 106 -7.54 -3.48 0.25
C CYS A 106 -8.08 -4.17 1.51
N LEU A 107 -8.86 -3.48 2.32
CA LEU A 107 -9.43 -4.03 3.56
C LEU A 107 -10.47 -5.12 3.27
N ASP A 108 -11.28 -4.95 2.24
CA ASP A 108 -12.22 -5.99 1.80
C ASP A 108 -11.49 -7.23 1.31
N ALA A 109 -10.41 -7.07 0.55
CA ALA A 109 -9.57 -8.19 0.14
C ALA A 109 -8.94 -8.90 1.36
N ALA A 110 -8.42 -8.14 2.32
CA ALA A 110 -7.84 -8.70 3.55
C ALA A 110 -8.86 -9.53 4.34
N ARG A 111 -10.08 -9.04 4.47
CA ARG A 111 -11.18 -9.79 5.14
C ARG A 111 -11.55 -11.06 4.39
N ARG A 112 -11.68 -11.00 3.06
CA ARG A 112 -12.00 -12.17 2.22
C ARG A 112 -10.91 -13.23 2.28
N ILE A 113 -9.65 -12.82 2.36
CA ILE A 113 -8.50 -13.72 2.50
C ILE A 113 -8.50 -14.40 3.87
N GLY A 114 -9.08 -13.76 4.89
CA GLY A 114 -9.23 -14.32 6.24
C GLY A 114 -8.25 -13.73 7.26
N PHE A 115 -7.63 -12.60 6.97
CA PHE A 115 -6.81 -11.89 7.96
C PHE A 115 -7.70 -11.30 9.07
N ARG A 116 -7.15 -11.25 10.28
CA ARG A 116 -7.81 -10.69 11.46
C ARG A 116 -7.38 -9.27 11.76
N GLN A 117 -6.18 -8.90 11.35
CA GLN A 117 -5.58 -7.58 11.58
C GLN A 117 -4.89 -7.11 10.31
N CYS A 118 -4.82 -5.78 10.17
CA CYS A 118 -4.03 -5.12 9.14
C CYS A 118 -3.05 -4.15 9.80
N TYR A 119 -1.79 -4.29 9.45
CA TYR A 119 -0.67 -3.47 9.93
C TYR A 119 -0.13 -2.61 8.80
N LEU A 120 0.41 -1.45 9.11
CA LEU A 120 1.15 -0.64 8.15
C LEU A 120 2.26 0.16 8.81
N GLU A 121 3.27 0.48 8.02
CA GLU A 121 4.37 1.36 8.37
C GLU A 121 4.36 2.59 7.47
N THR A 122 4.69 3.76 8.02
CA THR A 122 4.74 5.01 7.28
C THR A 122 5.77 5.95 7.87
N LEU A 123 5.89 7.16 7.31
CA LEU A 123 6.78 8.21 7.75
C LEU A 123 6.01 9.38 8.34
N THR A 124 6.56 9.96 9.40
CA THR A 124 6.13 11.29 9.87
C THR A 124 6.31 12.29 8.72
N GLY A 125 5.30 13.12 8.47
CA GLY A 125 5.27 14.06 7.35
C GLY A 125 4.35 13.61 6.20
N MET A 126 3.93 12.36 6.16
CA MET A 126 2.90 11.88 5.24
C MET A 126 1.49 12.11 5.82
N ASP A 127 1.18 13.36 6.12
CA ASP A 127 0.00 13.73 6.94
C ASP A 127 -1.33 13.36 6.30
N ALA A 128 -1.45 13.49 4.97
CA ALA A 128 -2.68 13.11 4.26
C ALA A 128 -2.94 11.60 4.34
N ALA A 129 -1.88 10.79 4.21
CA ALA A 129 -1.96 9.35 4.36
C ALA A 129 -2.31 8.96 5.81
N MET A 130 -1.67 9.59 6.79
CA MET A 130 -1.95 9.35 8.21
C MET A 130 -3.41 9.66 8.56
N ARG A 131 -3.96 10.78 8.08
CA ARG A 131 -5.38 11.09 8.24
C ARG A 131 -6.31 10.05 7.60
N LEU A 132 -5.93 9.51 6.44
CA LEU A 132 -6.69 8.44 5.80
C LEU A 132 -6.67 7.16 6.65
N TYR A 133 -5.52 6.77 7.18
CA TYR A 133 -5.41 5.58 8.05
C TYR A 133 -6.29 5.73 9.28
N GLU A 134 -6.21 6.86 9.97
CA GLU A 134 -7.01 7.13 11.18
C GLU A 134 -8.51 7.14 10.88
N ARG A 135 -8.96 7.77 9.79
CA ARG A 135 -10.36 7.74 9.36
C ARG A 135 -10.84 6.34 8.98
N SER A 136 -9.93 5.47 8.55
CA SER A 136 -10.24 4.09 8.19
C SER A 136 -10.30 3.16 9.42
N GLY A 137 -10.02 3.68 10.60
CA GLY A 137 -10.10 2.94 11.86
C GLY A 137 -8.74 2.43 12.37
N PHE A 138 -7.65 2.68 11.68
CA PHE A 138 -6.32 2.35 12.18
C PHE A 138 -5.99 3.19 13.42
N HIS A 139 -5.35 2.56 14.39
CA HIS A 139 -4.79 3.25 15.54
C HIS A 139 -3.28 3.12 15.56
N ARG A 140 -2.63 4.16 16.07
CA ARG A 140 -1.17 4.20 16.19
C ARG A 140 -0.69 3.25 17.27
N ILE A 141 0.41 2.54 17.00
CA ILE A 141 1.08 1.68 17.97
C ILE A 141 2.51 2.16 18.20
N ASP A 142 3.12 1.74 19.32
CA ASP A 142 4.37 2.32 19.83
C ASP A 142 5.62 1.84 19.06
N GLY A 143 5.53 0.75 18.31
CA GLY A 143 6.68 0.19 17.64
C GLY A 143 6.31 -0.75 16.50
N PRO A 144 7.30 -1.21 15.72
CA PRO A 144 7.07 -2.09 14.59
C PRO A 144 6.61 -3.48 15.01
N MET A 145 5.84 -4.12 14.11
CA MET A 145 5.47 -5.52 14.16
C MET A 145 6.16 -6.29 13.03
N GLY A 146 6.41 -7.58 13.26
CA GLY A 146 6.94 -8.47 12.23
C GLY A 146 8.34 -8.09 11.76
N ALA A 147 8.64 -8.45 10.51
CA ALA A 147 9.96 -8.29 9.89
C ALA A 147 9.81 -7.78 8.45
N THR A 148 9.36 -6.53 8.29
CA THR A 148 9.10 -5.93 6.96
C THR A 148 10.37 -5.61 6.17
N GLY A 149 11.50 -5.43 6.86
CA GLY A 149 12.74 -4.95 6.24
C GLY A 149 12.78 -3.44 5.97
N HIS A 150 11.74 -2.69 6.35
CA HIS A 150 11.64 -1.25 6.10
C HIS A 150 12.02 -0.43 7.33
N GLY A 151 13.26 -0.59 7.81
CA GLY A 151 13.76 0.09 9.02
C GLY A 151 13.81 1.62 8.94
N GLY A 152 13.57 2.21 7.76
CA GLY A 152 13.46 3.65 7.58
C GLY A 152 12.12 4.25 8.02
N CYS A 153 11.06 3.44 8.11
CA CYS A 153 9.76 3.89 8.59
C CYS A 153 9.79 4.14 10.11
N ASN A 154 9.05 5.13 10.58
CA ASN A 154 9.06 5.55 11.98
C ASN A 154 7.68 5.69 12.63
N THR A 155 6.62 5.37 11.91
CA THR A 155 5.24 5.47 12.39
C THR A 155 4.49 4.20 12.02
N PHE A 156 3.75 3.64 12.97
CA PHE A 156 3.17 2.30 12.88
C PHE A 156 1.70 2.33 13.27
N TYR A 157 0.86 1.64 12.49
CA TYR A 157 -0.58 1.58 12.69
C TYR A 157 -1.10 0.14 12.61
N LEU A 158 -2.16 -0.14 13.34
CA LEU A 158 -2.84 -1.43 13.39
C LEU A 158 -4.35 -1.25 13.31
N LEU A 159 -5.03 -2.15 12.62
CA LEU A 159 -6.48 -2.21 12.51
C LEU A 159 -6.96 -3.63 12.75
N GLU A 160 -7.97 -3.79 13.61
CA GLU A 160 -8.74 -5.05 13.72
C GLU A 160 -9.73 -5.12 12.55
N LEU A 161 -9.71 -6.22 11.82
CA LEU A 161 -10.56 -6.41 10.62
C LEU A 161 -11.96 -6.96 10.92
#